data_505ab3661f7534a7f4e8fbd710922720
#
_entry.id   505ab3661f7534a7f4e8fbd710922720
#
_cell.length_a   1.000
_cell.length_b   1.000
_cell.length_c   1.000
_cell.angle_alpha   90.00
_cell.angle_beta   90.00
_cell.angle_gamma   90.00
#
_symmetry.space_group_name_H-M   'P 1'
#
loop_
_entity.id
_entity.type
_entity.pdbx_description
1 polymer ?
#
loop_
_entity_poly.entity_id
_entity_poly.type
_entity_poly.pdbx_seq_one_letter_code
_entity_poly.pdbx_strand_id
1 'polypeptide(L)'
;MGIINDILGFFINFTTHMFLICLAFCLQFKFRKNGGWIFGIAGAAYVFGPFVYREISGNKFYSDFYFMIGWYSVSYILLCTVLFFILYFSFKVSAKELLLILCVTYLIQNAIFNGMRVISYFTGLKDIGLNAINVCVIFIICITIFVLGKKSFAKFNVSLVKTAYVLVFSASIIILLTVISQWVGSSKDNASTGVGIYAFIASLLLIFILVGIFNNTRLEYENAVINELLKKAERQHKISSENIEYINVKVHDLK
;
A
#
# COMPACT_ATOMS: atom_id res chain seq x y z
N MET A 1 22.44 -26.79 -0.30
CA MET A 1 22.01 -25.71 -1.26
C MET A 1 20.50 -25.65 -1.47
N GLY A 2 19.77 -26.79 -1.50
CA GLY A 2 18.32 -26.82 -1.69
C GLY A 2 17.53 -26.05 -0.64
N ILE A 3 17.72 -26.33 0.65
CA ILE A 3 16.95 -25.75 1.77
C ILE A 3 17.03 -24.20 1.80
N ILE A 4 18.23 -23.64 1.57
CA ILE A 4 18.39 -22.18 1.56
C ILE A 4 17.60 -21.56 0.41
N ASN A 5 17.62 -22.19 -0.76
CA ASN A 5 16.90 -21.72 -1.93
C ASN A 5 15.37 -21.84 -1.73
N ASP A 6 14.90 -22.85 -1.05
CA ASP A 6 13.47 -23.02 -0.72
C ASP A 6 12.99 -21.97 0.28
N ILE A 7 13.79 -21.69 1.31
CA ILE A 7 13.51 -20.61 2.29
C ILE A 7 13.48 -19.25 1.59
N LEU A 8 14.49 -18.94 0.78
CA LEU A 8 14.52 -17.69 0.02
C LEU A 8 13.33 -17.62 -0.96
N GLY A 9 13.02 -18.72 -1.65
CA GLY A 9 11.87 -18.85 -2.54
C GLY A 9 10.53 -18.57 -1.85
N PHE A 10 10.37 -18.97 -0.59
CA PHE A 10 9.21 -18.64 0.21
C PHE A 10 9.02 -17.12 0.38
N PHE A 11 10.09 -16.40 0.69
CA PHE A 11 10.04 -14.94 0.85
C PHE A 11 9.82 -14.18 -0.46
N ILE A 12 10.07 -14.78 -1.62
CA ILE A 12 9.95 -14.13 -2.94
C ILE A 12 8.54 -14.28 -3.53
N ASN A 13 7.71 -15.16 -2.97
CA ASN A 13 6.35 -15.36 -3.47
C ASN A 13 5.52 -14.07 -3.37
N PHE A 14 4.68 -13.85 -4.38
CA PHE A 14 3.77 -12.70 -4.45
C PHE A 14 2.94 -12.52 -3.17
N THR A 15 2.36 -13.60 -2.65
CA THR A 15 1.54 -13.57 -1.43
C THR A 15 2.33 -13.14 -0.22
N THR A 16 3.56 -13.63 -0.04
CA THR A 16 4.43 -13.24 1.07
C THR A 16 4.85 -11.77 0.98
N HIS A 17 5.23 -11.28 -0.21
CA HIS A 17 5.56 -9.88 -0.42
C HIS A 17 4.39 -8.96 -0.08
N MET A 18 3.23 -9.24 -0.68
CA MET A 18 2.01 -8.46 -0.44
C MET A 18 1.65 -8.44 1.04
N PHE A 19 1.71 -9.59 1.70
CA PHE A 19 1.40 -9.71 3.12
C PHE A 19 2.37 -8.91 4.00
N LEU A 20 3.69 -9.04 3.80
CA LEU A 20 4.70 -8.35 4.60
C LEU A 20 4.61 -6.83 4.45
N ILE A 21 4.47 -6.32 3.22
CA ILE A 21 4.38 -4.88 2.98
C ILE A 21 3.07 -4.33 3.54
N CYS A 22 1.92 -5.00 3.32
CA CYS A 22 0.65 -4.63 3.93
C CYS A 22 0.70 -4.66 5.45
N LEU A 23 1.35 -5.66 6.03
CA LEU A 23 1.54 -5.76 7.47
C LEU A 23 2.31 -4.57 8.02
N ALA A 24 3.40 -4.14 7.36
CA ALA A 24 4.17 -2.97 7.76
C ALA A 24 3.32 -1.69 7.83
N PHE A 25 2.35 -1.53 6.92
CA PHE A 25 1.36 -0.46 6.98
C PHE A 25 0.33 -0.68 8.10
N CYS A 26 -0.23 -1.89 8.21
CA CYS A 26 -1.35 -2.19 9.10
C CYS A 26 -0.96 -2.26 10.57
N LEU A 27 0.30 -2.53 10.92
CA LEU A 27 0.80 -2.53 12.30
C LEU A 27 0.66 -1.18 13.02
N GLN A 28 0.34 -0.11 12.29
CA GLN A 28 0.09 1.21 12.85
C GLN A 28 -1.35 1.36 13.36
N PHE A 29 -2.25 0.46 12.99
CA PHE A 29 -3.65 0.47 13.38
C PHE A 29 -3.91 -0.54 14.51
N LYS A 30 -4.95 -0.26 15.30
CA LYS A 30 -5.35 -1.16 16.40
C LYS A 30 -6.09 -2.37 15.83
N PHE A 31 -5.91 -3.52 16.45
CA PHE A 31 -6.71 -4.71 16.14
C PHE A 31 -8.19 -4.52 16.52
N ARG A 32 -9.10 -5.16 15.79
CA ARG A 32 -10.49 -5.38 16.21
C ARG A 32 -10.53 -6.39 17.35
N LYS A 33 -11.68 -6.50 18.05
CA LYS A 33 -11.83 -7.34 19.27
C LYS A 33 -11.32 -8.79 19.10
N ASN A 34 -11.52 -9.39 17.94
CA ASN A 34 -11.04 -10.74 17.59
C ASN A 34 -10.02 -10.71 16.44
N GLY A 35 -9.56 -9.53 16.04
CA GLY A 35 -8.73 -9.34 14.85
C GLY A 35 -7.39 -10.05 14.91
N GLY A 36 -6.79 -10.19 16.10
CA GLY A 36 -5.53 -10.88 16.27
C GLY A 36 -5.60 -12.37 15.89
N TRP A 37 -6.67 -13.05 16.25
CA TRP A 37 -6.88 -14.45 15.87
C TRP A 37 -7.16 -14.61 14.37
N ILE A 38 -8.02 -13.75 13.80
CA ILE A 38 -8.30 -13.75 12.37
C ILE A 38 -7.00 -13.51 11.60
N PHE A 39 -6.21 -12.53 12.01
CA PHE A 39 -4.93 -12.22 11.40
C PHE A 39 -3.95 -13.40 11.49
N GLY A 40 -3.83 -14.02 12.67
CA GLY A 40 -2.92 -15.15 12.88
C GLY A 40 -3.29 -16.35 12.01
N ILE A 41 -4.54 -16.79 12.03
CA ILE A 41 -4.98 -18.00 11.31
C ILE A 41 -5.09 -17.74 9.80
N ALA A 42 -5.86 -16.72 9.41
CA ALA A 42 -6.09 -16.46 7.99
C ALA A 42 -4.85 -15.87 7.29
N GLY A 43 -4.05 -15.07 7.99
CA GLY A 43 -2.77 -14.57 7.49
C GLY A 43 -1.76 -15.70 7.30
N ALA A 44 -1.65 -16.62 8.26
CA ALA A 44 -0.82 -17.80 8.11
C ALA A 44 -1.29 -18.68 6.92
N ALA A 45 -2.58 -18.93 6.80
CA ALA A 45 -3.13 -19.67 5.67
C ALA A 45 -2.84 -18.98 4.32
N TYR A 46 -2.92 -17.66 4.25
CA TYR A 46 -2.63 -16.89 3.05
C TYR A 46 -1.15 -16.98 2.63
N VAL A 47 -0.23 -16.96 3.60
CA VAL A 47 1.22 -16.98 3.34
C VAL A 47 1.73 -18.40 3.14
N PHE A 48 1.33 -19.34 4.01
CA PHE A 48 1.83 -20.72 3.97
C PHE A 48 1.02 -21.64 3.06
N GLY A 49 -0.25 -21.32 2.78
CA GLY A 49 -1.11 -22.13 1.91
C GLY A 49 -0.50 -22.42 0.55
N PRO A 50 -0.01 -21.41 -0.21
CA PRO A 50 0.66 -21.62 -1.49
C PRO A 50 1.92 -22.48 -1.37
N PHE A 51 2.68 -22.34 -0.26
CA PHE A 51 3.88 -23.14 -0.02
C PHE A 51 3.54 -24.61 0.24
N VAL A 52 2.58 -24.87 1.12
CA VAL A 52 2.12 -26.25 1.44
C VAL A 52 1.53 -26.91 0.20
N TYR A 53 0.72 -26.18 -0.58
CA TYR A 53 0.19 -26.71 -1.82
C TYR A 53 1.29 -27.04 -2.83
N ARG A 54 2.32 -26.18 -2.94
CA ARG A 54 3.48 -26.43 -3.80
C ARG A 54 4.19 -27.73 -3.47
N GLU A 55 4.39 -28.01 -2.18
CA GLU A 55 5.03 -29.24 -1.72
C GLU A 55 4.18 -30.49 -2.00
N ILE A 56 2.85 -30.37 -1.85
CA ILE A 56 1.92 -31.48 -2.09
C ILE A 56 1.73 -31.73 -3.60
N SER A 57 1.60 -30.70 -4.42
CA SER A 57 1.27 -30.78 -5.84
C SER A 57 2.47 -30.79 -6.79
N GLY A 58 3.69 -30.82 -6.26
CA GLY A 58 4.90 -30.84 -7.08
C GLY A 58 5.14 -29.54 -7.85
N ASN A 59 5.14 -28.40 -7.18
CA ASN A 59 5.46 -27.07 -7.76
C ASN A 59 4.41 -26.41 -8.65
N LYS A 60 3.15 -26.84 -8.60
CA LYS A 60 2.14 -26.39 -9.58
C LYS A 60 1.13 -25.38 -9.06
N PHE A 61 1.18 -24.92 -7.78
CA PHE A 61 0.13 -24.06 -7.23
C PHE A 61 -0.25 -22.88 -8.14
N TYR A 62 0.72 -22.08 -8.53
CA TYR A 62 0.41 -20.90 -9.35
C TYR A 62 -0.04 -21.29 -10.76
N SER A 63 0.56 -22.32 -11.38
CA SER A 63 0.14 -22.78 -12.69
C SER A 63 -1.27 -23.37 -12.68
N ASP A 64 -1.60 -24.19 -11.67
CA ASP A 64 -2.93 -24.80 -11.54
C ASP A 64 -3.97 -23.75 -11.17
N PHE A 65 -3.62 -22.81 -10.26
CA PHE A 65 -4.49 -21.70 -9.90
C PHE A 65 -4.74 -20.75 -11.07
N TYR A 66 -3.72 -20.46 -11.88
CA TYR A 66 -3.86 -19.67 -13.08
C TYR A 66 -4.64 -20.40 -14.17
N PHE A 67 -4.44 -21.69 -14.34
CA PHE A 67 -5.21 -22.50 -15.27
C PHE A 67 -6.70 -22.59 -14.88
N MET A 68 -7.00 -22.76 -13.58
CA MET A 68 -8.37 -22.81 -13.07
C MET A 68 -9.14 -21.50 -13.29
N ILE A 69 -8.47 -20.35 -13.18
CA ILE A 69 -9.11 -19.03 -13.33
C ILE A 69 -9.02 -18.53 -14.79
N GLY A 70 -8.18 -19.17 -15.61
CA GLY A 70 -8.03 -18.87 -17.05
C GLY A 70 -7.27 -17.59 -17.37
N TRP A 71 -6.95 -16.76 -16.37
CA TRP A 71 -6.26 -15.48 -16.58
C TRP A 71 -5.35 -15.12 -15.38
N TYR A 72 -4.07 -14.93 -15.65
CA TYR A 72 -3.08 -14.54 -14.63
C TYR A 72 -3.45 -13.26 -13.89
N SER A 73 -3.96 -12.25 -14.59
CA SER A 73 -4.33 -10.96 -14.00
C SER A 73 -5.47 -11.08 -12.99
N VAL A 74 -6.46 -11.93 -13.27
CA VAL A 74 -7.59 -12.18 -12.37
C VAL A 74 -7.13 -12.85 -11.08
N SER A 75 -6.16 -13.75 -11.17
CA SER A 75 -5.59 -14.43 -10.01
C SER A 75 -4.94 -13.48 -9.02
N TYR A 76 -4.17 -12.49 -9.50
CA TYR A 76 -3.58 -11.48 -8.63
C TYR A 76 -4.64 -10.59 -7.97
N ILE A 77 -5.67 -10.18 -8.71
CA ILE A 77 -6.80 -9.42 -8.16
C ILE A 77 -7.51 -10.22 -7.06
N LEU A 78 -7.72 -11.50 -7.27
CA LEU A 78 -8.39 -12.38 -6.32
C LEU A 78 -7.54 -12.54 -5.04
N LEU A 79 -6.23 -12.74 -5.16
CA LEU A 79 -5.31 -12.80 -4.03
C LEU A 79 -5.28 -11.46 -3.26
N CYS A 80 -5.27 -10.33 -3.94
CA CYS A 80 -5.39 -9.01 -3.31
C CYS A 80 -6.73 -8.85 -2.59
N THR A 81 -7.83 -9.36 -3.16
CA THR A 81 -9.16 -9.32 -2.55
C THR A 81 -9.22 -10.16 -1.28
N VAL A 82 -8.65 -11.37 -1.29
CA VAL A 82 -8.55 -12.21 -0.08
C VAL A 82 -7.75 -11.49 0.99
N LEU A 83 -6.59 -10.91 0.65
CA LEU A 83 -5.78 -10.15 1.59
C LEU A 83 -6.54 -8.94 2.14
N PHE A 84 -7.31 -8.23 1.30
CA PHE A 84 -8.18 -7.14 1.74
C PHE A 84 -9.12 -7.58 2.86
N PHE A 85 -9.84 -8.68 2.68
CA PHE A 85 -10.78 -9.16 3.69
C PHE A 85 -10.06 -9.60 4.97
N ILE A 86 -8.93 -10.30 4.87
CA ILE A 86 -8.12 -10.68 6.04
C ILE A 86 -7.76 -9.45 6.86
N LEU A 87 -7.23 -8.41 6.24
CA LEU A 87 -6.80 -7.19 6.91
C LEU A 87 -8.00 -6.36 7.42
N TYR A 88 -9.08 -6.27 6.64
CA TYR A 88 -10.29 -5.53 7.01
C TYR A 88 -10.95 -6.09 8.27
N PHE A 89 -11.03 -7.42 8.40
CA PHE A 89 -11.58 -8.05 9.60
C PHE A 89 -10.60 -8.05 10.79
N SER A 90 -9.30 -7.94 10.52
CA SER A 90 -8.27 -7.96 11.56
C SER A 90 -8.05 -6.60 12.21
N PHE A 91 -8.00 -5.51 11.42
CA PHE A 91 -7.63 -4.18 11.88
C PHE A 91 -8.80 -3.19 11.88
N LYS A 92 -8.71 -2.17 12.77
CA LYS A 92 -9.66 -1.04 12.80
C LYS A 92 -9.26 0.02 11.75
N VAL A 93 -9.44 -0.33 10.49
CA VAL A 93 -9.13 0.52 9.33
C VAL A 93 -10.39 0.69 8.50
N SER A 94 -10.57 1.85 7.87
CA SER A 94 -11.65 2.05 6.93
C SER A 94 -11.37 1.29 5.61
N ALA A 95 -12.43 0.83 4.93
CA ALA A 95 -12.28 0.13 3.66
C ALA A 95 -11.48 0.94 2.62
N LYS A 96 -11.63 2.27 2.62
CA LYS A 96 -10.95 3.18 1.68
C LYS A 96 -9.45 3.28 1.96
N GLU A 97 -9.08 3.43 3.22
CA GLU A 97 -7.67 3.44 3.64
C GLU A 97 -7.00 2.11 3.30
N LEU A 98 -7.71 1.00 3.54
CA LEU A 98 -7.18 -0.32 3.25
C LEU A 98 -7.00 -0.56 1.75
N LEU A 99 -7.97 -0.15 0.91
CA LEU A 99 -7.82 -0.20 -0.54
C LEU A 99 -6.60 0.59 -1.02
N LEU A 100 -6.39 1.76 -0.45
CA LEU A 100 -5.23 2.57 -0.77
C LEU A 100 -3.92 1.89 -0.37
N ILE A 101 -3.85 1.34 0.86
CA ILE A 101 -2.69 0.57 1.33
C ILE A 101 -2.41 -0.58 0.36
N LEU A 102 -3.43 -1.30 -0.08
CA LEU A 102 -3.27 -2.38 -1.05
C LEU A 102 -2.75 -1.90 -2.41
N CYS A 103 -3.27 -0.78 -2.93
CA CYS A 103 -2.77 -0.20 -4.17
C CYS A 103 -1.28 0.16 -4.07
N VAL A 104 -0.90 0.87 -3.00
CA VAL A 104 0.51 1.25 -2.77
C VAL A 104 1.39 0.00 -2.59
N THR A 105 0.92 -0.98 -1.83
CA THR A 105 1.64 -2.24 -1.62
C THR A 105 1.88 -2.96 -2.93
N TYR A 106 0.86 -3.04 -3.80
CA TYR A 106 0.99 -3.67 -5.09
C TYR A 106 2.00 -2.94 -5.99
N LEU A 107 1.98 -1.61 -6.00
CA LEU A 107 2.96 -0.81 -6.75
C LEU A 107 4.40 -1.03 -6.26
N ILE A 108 4.60 -1.09 -4.95
CA ILE A 108 5.90 -1.40 -4.35
C ILE A 108 6.35 -2.81 -4.75
N GLN A 109 5.46 -3.79 -4.64
CA GLN A 109 5.75 -5.18 -5.02
C GLN A 109 6.10 -5.28 -6.51
N ASN A 110 5.36 -4.60 -7.38
CA ASN A 110 5.62 -4.57 -8.82
C ASN A 110 6.96 -3.88 -9.15
N ALA A 111 7.30 -2.81 -8.44
CA ALA A 111 8.61 -2.14 -8.55
C ALA A 111 9.74 -3.08 -8.12
N ILE A 112 9.61 -3.79 -7.01
CA ILE A 112 10.63 -4.75 -6.55
C ILE A 112 10.81 -5.85 -7.59
N PHE A 113 9.72 -6.47 -8.05
CA PHE A 113 9.77 -7.56 -9.01
C PHE A 113 10.45 -7.16 -10.33
N ASN A 114 10.06 -6.03 -10.92
CA ASN A 114 10.66 -5.56 -12.16
C ASN A 114 12.08 -5.02 -11.95
N GLY A 115 12.36 -4.35 -10.82
CA GLY A 115 13.71 -3.92 -10.44
C GLY A 115 14.68 -5.10 -10.31
N MET A 116 14.24 -6.21 -9.72
CA MET A 116 15.08 -7.42 -9.61
C MET A 116 15.35 -8.08 -10.96
N ARG A 117 14.38 -8.03 -11.90
CA ARG A 117 14.61 -8.48 -13.29
C ARG A 117 15.68 -7.63 -14.00
N VAL A 118 15.63 -6.32 -13.81
CA VAL A 118 16.61 -5.37 -14.35
C VAL A 118 18.00 -5.63 -13.76
N ILE A 119 18.09 -5.80 -12.44
CA ILE A 119 19.35 -6.13 -11.76
C ILE A 119 19.91 -7.45 -12.31
N SER A 120 19.09 -8.50 -12.41
CA SER A 120 19.50 -9.80 -12.97
C SER A 120 20.08 -9.67 -14.39
N TYR A 121 19.47 -8.83 -15.22
CA TYR A 121 19.92 -8.62 -16.60
C TYR A 121 21.31 -7.95 -16.65
N PHE A 122 21.52 -6.88 -15.88
CA PHE A 122 22.78 -6.13 -15.93
C PHE A 122 23.92 -6.79 -15.17
N THR A 123 23.62 -7.52 -14.09
CA THR A 123 24.66 -8.13 -13.25
C THR A 123 24.95 -9.59 -13.59
N GLY A 124 24.06 -10.22 -14.34
CA GLY A 124 24.10 -11.67 -14.59
C GLY A 124 23.85 -12.53 -13.34
N LEU A 125 23.49 -11.90 -12.21
CA LEU A 125 23.17 -12.63 -10.97
C LEU A 125 21.92 -13.49 -11.18
N LYS A 126 22.02 -14.73 -10.75
CA LYS A 126 20.93 -15.71 -10.83
C LYS A 126 20.73 -16.37 -9.47
N ASP A 127 19.56 -16.97 -9.30
CA ASP A 127 19.21 -17.85 -8.19
C ASP A 127 19.47 -17.26 -6.79
N ILE A 128 20.32 -17.88 -5.99
CA ILE A 128 20.50 -17.56 -4.57
C ILE A 128 20.91 -16.10 -4.34
N GLY A 129 21.83 -15.57 -5.14
CA GLY A 129 22.32 -14.19 -4.98
C GLY A 129 21.21 -13.15 -5.23
N LEU A 130 20.44 -13.33 -6.29
CA LEU A 130 19.30 -12.46 -6.62
C LEU A 130 18.20 -12.54 -5.57
N ASN A 131 17.92 -13.78 -5.11
CA ASN A 131 16.91 -14.04 -4.11
C ASN A 131 17.26 -13.42 -2.75
N ALA A 132 18.52 -13.48 -2.34
CA ALA A 132 19.01 -12.86 -1.10
C ALA A 132 18.87 -11.32 -1.16
N ILE A 133 19.25 -10.70 -2.28
CA ILE A 133 19.08 -9.26 -2.47
C ILE A 133 17.60 -8.87 -2.40
N ASN A 134 16.71 -9.64 -3.03
CA ASN A 134 15.27 -9.40 -3.00
C ASN A 134 14.72 -9.40 -1.57
N VAL A 135 15.07 -10.40 -0.78
CA VAL A 135 14.66 -10.49 0.63
C VAL A 135 15.18 -9.29 1.42
N CYS A 136 16.44 -8.89 1.26
CA CYS A 136 17.00 -7.71 1.92
C CYS A 136 16.23 -6.43 1.54
N VAL A 137 15.93 -6.23 0.26
CA VAL A 137 15.18 -5.07 -0.23
C VAL A 137 13.78 -5.00 0.40
N ILE A 138 13.07 -6.12 0.49
CA ILE A 138 11.74 -6.16 1.13
C ILE A 138 11.83 -5.77 2.59
N PHE A 139 12.78 -6.33 3.35
CA PHE A 139 12.92 -6.00 4.76
C PHE A 139 13.27 -4.52 4.97
N ILE A 140 14.16 -3.95 4.16
CA ILE A 140 14.49 -2.52 4.20
C ILE A 140 13.23 -1.68 3.94
N ILE A 141 12.44 -2.02 2.92
CA ILE A 141 11.19 -1.32 2.59
C ILE A 141 10.17 -1.44 3.73
N CYS A 142 9.98 -2.63 4.30
CA CYS A 142 9.06 -2.84 5.42
C CYS A 142 9.46 -2.02 6.66
N ILE A 143 10.75 -1.98 6.99
CA ILE A 143 11.28 -1.16 8.09
C ILE A 143 11.05 0.33 7.79
N THR A 144 11.35 0.78 6.57
CA THR A 144 11.15 2.18 6.16
C THR A 144 9.68 2.58 6.26
N ILE A 145 8.76 1.75 5.76
CA ILE A 145 7.32 1.98 5.87
C ILE A 145 6.88 2.05 7.34
N PHE A 146 7.36 1.13 8.17
CA PHE A 146 7.00 1.09 9.59
C PHE A 146 7.49 2.33 10.34
N VAL A 147 8.72 2.76 10.10
CA VAL A 147 9.33 3.93 10.76
C VAL A 147 8.70 5.25 10.29
N LEU A 148 8.58 5.45 8.98
CA LEU A 148 8.02 6.67 8.40
C LEU A 148 6.50 6.75 8.56
N GLY A 149 5.82 5.63 8.47
CA GLY A 149 4.38 5.55 8.56
C GLY A 149 3.84 5.96 9.92
N LYS A 150 4.53 5.64 11.01
CA LYS A 150 4.14 5.98 12.37
C LYS A 150 3.90 7.50 12.59
N LYS A 151 4.58 8.36 11.81
CA LYS A 151 4.38 9.82 11.86
C LYS A 151 3.28 10.32 10.91
N SER A 152 3.08 9.65 9.78
CA SER A 152 2.21 10.13 8.71
C SER A 152 0.78 9.62 8.79
N PHE A 153 0.57 8.36 9.17
CA PHE A 153 -0.77 7.75 9.17
C PHE A 153 -1.62 8.05 10.40
N ALA A 154 -1.02 8.46 11.54
CA ALA A 154 -1.76 8.78 12.76
C ALA A 154 -2.73 9.98 12.63
N LYS A 155 -2.61 10.80 11.57
CA LYS A 155 -3.43 12.00 11.31
C LYS A 155 -4.27 11.90 10.03
N PHE A 156 -4.46 10.70 9.50
CA PHE A 156 -5.07 10.50 8.20
C PHE A 156 -6.60 10.60 8.29
N ASN A 157 -7.15 11.74 7.89
CA ASN A 157 -8.58 11.89 7.63
C ASN A 157 -8.73 12.19 6.13
N VAL A 158 -8.92 11.13 5.36
CA VAL A 158 -8.96 11.22 3.90
C VAL A 158 -10.32 11.79 3.46
N SER A 159 -10.32 12.97 2.86
CA SER A 159 -11.54 13.55 2.28
C SER A 159 -12.07 12.64 1.16
N LEU A 160 -13.35 12.32 1.26
CA LEU A 160 -14.03 11.21 0.59
C LEU A 160 -13.97 11.20 -0.94
N VAL A 161 -14.01 12.37 -1.58
CA VAL A 161 -14.23 12.47 -3.03
C VAL A 161 -12.92 12.35 -3.82
N LYS A 162 -11.88 13.03 -3.40
CA LYS A 162 -10.57 12.99 -4.10
C LYS A 162 -9.92 11.60 -4.03
N THR A 163 -10.12 10.88 -2.93
CA THR A 163 -9.57 9.53 -2.73
C THR A 163 -10.16 8.51 -3.69
N ALA A 164 -11.45 8.60 -4.01
CA ALA A 164 -12.09 7.68 -4.94
C ALA A 164 -11.48 7.79 -6.35
N TYR A 165 -11.23 9.01 -6.84
CA TYR A 165 -10.57 9.21 -8.14
C TYR A 165 -9.14 8.67 -8.15
N VAL A 166 -8.38 8.90 -7.09
CA VAL A 166 -7.01 8.39 -6.95
C VAL A 166 -7.01 6.86 -6.92
N LEU A 167 -7.95 6.23 -6.22
CA LEU A 167 -8.09 4.78 -6.16
C LEU A 167 -8.44 4.18 -7.52
N VAL A 168 -9.42 4.76 -8.21
CA VAL A 168 -9.83 4.27 -9.54
C VAL A 168 -8.68 4.44 -10.54
N PHE A 169 -8.00 5.57 -10.52
CA PHE A 169 -6.87 5.85 -11.39
C PHE A 169 -5.69 4.90 -11.12
N SER A 170 -5.31 4.71 -9.85
CA SER A 170 -4.23 3.79 -9.49
C SER A 170 -4.58 2.34 -9.81
N ALA A 171 -5.81 1.90 -9.55
CA ALA A 171 -6.28 0.56 -9.91
C ALA A 171 -6.24 0.33 -11.43
N SER A 172 -6.68 1.31 -12.23
CA SER A 172 -6.65 1.23 -13.69
C SER A 172 -5.23 1.09 -14.24
N ILE A 173 -4.29 1.85 -13.68
CA ILE A 173 -2.88 1.78 -14.09
C ILE A 173 -2.25 0.45 -13.66
N ILE A 174 -2.56 -0.04 -12.46
CA ILE A 174 -2.10 -1.34 -11.98
C ILE A 174 -2.56 -2.45 -12.93
N ILE A 175 -3.82 -2.46 -13.31
CA ILE A 175 -4.37 -3.44 -14.26
C ILE A 175 -3.63 -3.33 -15.60
N LEU A 176 -3.45 -2.13 -16.12
CA LEU A 176 -2.75 -1.90 -17.39
C LEU A 176 -1.31 -2.39 -17.33
N LEU A 177 -0.56 -2.05 -16.29
CA LEU A 177 0.82 -2.51 -16.10
C LEU A 177 0.90 -4.03 -15.96
N THR A 178 -0.06 -4.66 -15.27
CA THR A 178 -0.09 -6.12 -15.11
C THR A 178 -0.34 -6.80 -16.45
N VAL A 179 -1.28 -6.31 -17.24
CA VAL A 179 -1.60 -6.85 -18.58
C VAL A 179 -0.39 -6.70 -19.51
N ILE A 180 0.23 -5.52 -19.59
CA ILE A 180 1.40 -5.27 -20.42
C ILE A 180 2.58 -6.15 -19.99
N SER A 181 2.85 -6.23 -18.69
CA SER A 181 3.95 -7.03 -18.14
C SER A 181 3.79 -8.53 -18.46
N GLN A 182 2.55 -9.03 -18.48
CA GLN A 182 2.28 -10.42 -18.82
C GLN A 182 2.37 -10.70 -20.32
N TRP A 183 1.87 -9.78 -21.14
CA TRP A 183 1.85 -9.94 -22.59
C TRP A 183 3.27 -9.99 -23.16
N VAL A 184 4.20 -9.22 -22.61
CA VAL A 184 5.59 -9.16 -23.04
C VAL A 184 6.49 -10.14 -22.26
N GLY A 185 6.11 -10.53 -21.05
CA GLY A 185 6.87 -11.49 -20.23
C GLY A 185 6.89 -12.93 -20.78
N SER A 186 6.06 -13.23 -21.78
CA SER A 186 6.05 -14.52 -22.48
C SER A 186 7.16 -14.66 -23.54
N SER A 187 7.79 -13.56 -23.97
CA SER A 187 8.93 -13.57 -24.87
C SER A 187 10.24 -13.48 -24.10
N LYS A 188 11.17 -14.41 -24.36
CA LYS A 188 12.51 -14.45 -23.73
C LYS A 188 13.50 -13.43 -24.31
N ASP A 189 13.03 -12.46 -25.10
CA ASP A 189 13.84 -11.54 -25.86
C ASP A 189 14.17 -10.24 -25.09
N ASN A 190 15.09 -9.45 -25.63
CA ASN A 190 15.47 -8.11 -25.13
C ASN A 190 14.26 -7.18 -24.93
N ALA A 191 13.16 -7.39 -25.65
CA ALA A 191 11.90 -6.70 -25.46
C ALA A 191 11.31 -6.89 -24.05
N SER A 192 11.46 -8.08 -23.45
CA SER A 192 10.96 -8.36 -22.10
C SER A 192 11.71 -7.57 -21.01
N THR A 193 13.00 -7.30 -21.23
CA THR A 193 13.81 -6.46 -20.33
C THR A 193 13.42 -4.99 -20.45
N GLY A 194 13.19 -4.50 -21.67
CA GLY A 194 12.73 -3.13 -21.91
C GLY A 194 11.40 -2.84 -21.21
N VAL A 195 10.46 -3.80 -21.26
CA VAL A 195 9.18 -3.68 -20.54
C VAL A 195 9.37 -3.76 -19.02
N GLY A 196 10.29 -4.57 -18.53
CA GLY A 196 10.65 -4.60 -17.11
C GLY A 196 11.16 -3.24 -16.62
N ILE A 197 12.05 -2.59 -17.37
CA ILE A 197 12.54 -1.24 -17.08
C ILE A 197 11.40 -0.23 -17.08
N TYR A 198 10.54 -0.26 -18.11
CA TYR A 198 9.38 0.62 -18.18
C TYR A 198 8.42 0.42 -16.99
N ALA A 199 8.08 -0.82 -16.65
CA ALA A 199 7.20 -1.13 -15.54
C ALA A 199 7.80 -0.72 -14.19
N PHE A 200 9.12 -0.84 -14.02
CA PHE A 200 9.83 -0.37 -12.84
C PHE A 200 9.73 1.15 -12.69
N ILE A 201 10.08 1.89 -13.75
CA ILE A 201 10.02 3.36 -13.75
C ILE A 201 8.58 3.84 -13.54
N ALA A 202 7.61 3.26 -14.24
CA ALA A 202 6.20 3.61 -14.10
C ALA A 202 5.69 3.37 -12.67
N SER A 203 6.07 2.27 -12.03
CA SER A 203 5.70 1.99 -10.64
C SER A 203 6.28 3.02 -9.67
N LEU A 204 7.53 3.42 -9.84
CA LEU A 204 8.17 4.46 -9.03
C LEU A 204 7.49 5.83 -9.21
N LEU A 205 7.21 6.21 -10.46
CA LEU A 205 6.51 7.47 -10.76
C LEU A 205 5.12 7.50 -10.13
N LEU A 206 4.38 6.39 -10.19
CA LEU A 206 3.07 6.29 -9.58
C LEU A 206 3.12 6.37 -8.05
N ILE A 207 4.09 5.73 -7.41
CA ILE A 207 4.31 5.86 -5.95
C ILE A 207 4.58 7.33 -5.62
N PHE A 208 5.43 8.01 -6.38
CA PHE A 208 5.76 9.41 -6.18
C PHE A 208 4.54 10.33 -6.35
N ILE A 209 3.73 10.11 -7.38
CA ILE A 209 2.47 10.84 -7.63
C ILE A 209 1.50 10.61 -6.46
N LEU A 210 1.32 9.37 -6.01
CA LEU A 210 0.45 9.07 -4.88
C LEU A 210 0.90 9.78 -3.60
N VAL A 211 2.19 9.74 -3.28
CA VAL A 211 2.76 10.46 -2.13
C VAL A 211 2.53 11.97 -2.27
N GLY A 212 2.70 12.54 -3.47
CA GLY A 212 2.44 13.94 -3.76
C GLY A 212 0.98 14.33 -3.53
N ILE A 213 0.03 13.52 -4.03
CA ILE A 213 -1.41 13.73 -3.84
C ILE A 213 -1.75 13.68 -2.34
N PHE A 214 -1.17 12.74 -1.60
CA PHE A 214 -1.36 12.64 -0.15
C PHE A 214 -0.90 13.88 0.59
N ASN A 215 0.30 14.32 0.33
CA ASN A 215 0.84 15.51 0.97
C ASN A 215 -0.01 16.75 0.66
N ASN A 216 -0.47 16.90 -0.58
CA ASN A 216 -1.31 18.02 -0.99
C ASN A 216 -2.68 17.99 -0.30
N THR A 217 -3.33 16.82 -0.24
CA THR A 217 -4.62 16.66 0.46
C THR A 217 -4.49 16.94 1.97
N ARG A 218 -3.37 16.54 2.58
CA ARG A 218 -3.09 16.86 3.97
C ARG A 218 -2.94 18.35 4.20
N LEU A 219 -2.18 19.05 3.36
CA LEU A 219 -2.00 20.51 3.45
C LEU A 219 -3.33 21.24 3.26
N GLU A 220 -4.18 20.83 2.33
CA GLU A 220 -5.52 21.39 2.14
C GLU A 220 -6.37 21.24 3.41
N TYR A 221 -6.32 20.07 4.07
CA TYR A 221 -7.04 19.84 5.31
C TYR A 221 -6.50 20.71 6.47
N GLU A 222 -5.19 20.75 6.65
CA GLU A 222 -4.54 21.59 7.67
C GLU A 222 -4.92 23.08 7.46
N ASN A 223 -4.90 23.57 6.23
CA ASN A 223 -5.33 24.93 5.88
C ASN A 223 -6.81 25.18 6.17
N ALA A 224 -7.70 24.22 5.87
CA ALA A 224 -9.12 24.33 6.17
C ALA A 224 -9.37 24.43 7.69
N VAL A 225 -8.67 23.65 8.50
CA VAL A 225 -8.75 23.70 9.98
C VAL A 225 -8.23 25.03 10.51
N ILE A 226 -7.10 25.53 10.00
CA ILE A 226 -6.55 26.83 10.39
C ILE A 226 -7.54 27.94 10.06
N ASN A 227 -8.13 27.96 8.87
CA ASN A 227 -9.12 28.94 8.46
C ASN A 227 -10.38 28.89 9.34
N GLU A 228 -10.82 27.71 9.77
CA GLU A 228 -11.95 27.58 10.72
C GLU A 228 -11.60 28.16 12.10
N LEU A 229 -10.39 27.89 12.59
CA LEU A 229 -9.90 28.44 13.86
C LEU A 229 -9.80 29.98 13.80
N LEU A 230 -9.27 30.53 12.70
CA LEU A 230 -9.22 31.98 12.51
C LEU A 230 -10.60 32.61 12.54
N LYS A 231 -11.58 32.04 11.81
CA LYS A 231 -12.97 32.53 11.83
C LYS A 231 -13.60 32.46 13.22
N LYS A 232 -13.30 31.43 14.01
CA LYS A 232 -13.75 31.34 15.40
C LYS A 232 -13.11 32.42 16.27
N ALA A 233 -11.81 32.66 16.14
CA ALA A 233 -11.09 33.70 16.86
C ALA A 233 -11.64 35.11 16.51
N GLU A 234 -11.86 35.41 15.23
CA GLU A 234 -12.46 36.65 14.78
C GLU A 234 -13.86 36.88 15.38
N ARG A 235 -14.71 35.83 15.39
CA ARG A 235 -16.03 35.91 16.02
C ARG A 235 -15.94 36.17 17.51
N GLN A 236 -15.04 35.50 18.21
CA GLN A 236 -14.84 35.71 19.64
C GLN A 236 -14.33 37.12 19.93
N HIS A 237 -13.41 37.62 19.12
CA HIS A 237 -12.90 38.98 19.25
C HIS A 237 -14.01 40.02 19.04
N LYS A 238 -14.87 39.81 18.01
CA LYS A 238 -16.02 40.69 17.75
C LYS A 238 -17.00 40.72 18.92
N ILE A 239 -17.39 39.55 19.44
CA ILE A 239 -18.29 39.44 20.61
C ILE A 239 -17.64 40.13 21.83
N SER A 240 -16.35 39.93 22.07
CA SER A 240 -15.63 40.58 23.18
C SER A 240 -15.62 42.10 23.04
N SER A 241 -15.39 42.62 21.81
CA SER A 241 -15.44 44.07 21.50
C SER A 241 -16.82 44.64 21.74
N GLU A 242 -17.87 43.99 21.24
CA GLU A 242 -19.27 44.40 21.43
C GLU A 242 -19.64 44.40 22.95
N ASN A 243 -19.19 43.41 23.71
CA ASN A 243 -19.42 43.37 25.17
C ASN A 243 -18.69 44.50 25.91
N ILE A 244 -17.46 44.84 25.53
CA ILE A 244 -16.73 45.97 26.09
C ILE A 244 -17.43 47.28 25.80
N GLU A 245 -17.88 47.48 24.54
CA GLU A 245 -18.63 48.66 24.14
C GLU A 245 -19.96 48.81 24.96
N TYR A 246 -20.71 47.70 25.08
CA TYR A 246 -21.92 47.66 25.88
C TYR A 246 -21.69 48.02 27.36
N ILE A 247 -20.61 47.49 27.96
CA ILE A 247 -20.23 47.81 29.33
C ILE A 247 -19.88 49.29 29.47
N ASN A 248 -19.11 49.87 28.53
CA ASN A 248 -18.73 51.27 28.50
C ASN A 248 -19.92 52.20 28.41
N VAL A 249 -20.92 51.88 27.57
CA VAL A 249 -22.17 52.63 27.48
C VAL A 249 -22.95 52.58 28.80
N LYS A 250 -23.11 51.39 29.39
CA LYS A 250 -23.79 51.23 30.68
C LYS A 250 -23.13 51.99 31.85
N VAL A 251 -21.79 51.98 31.86
CA VAL A 251 -21.03 52.74 32.89
C VAL A 251 -21.19 54.25 32.69
N HIS A 252 -21.31 54.73 31.46
CA HIS A 252 -21.55 56.14 31.19
C HIS A 252 -22.96 56.57 31.59
N ASP A 253 -23.98 55.74 31.42
CA ASP A 253 -25.36 56.01 31.78
C ASP A 253 -25.63 55.99 33.29
N LEU A 254 -24.70 55.44 34.07
CA LEU A 254 -24.75 55.37 35.53
C LEU A 254 -24.08 56.58 36.25
N LYS A 255 -23.46 57.49 35.52
CA LYS A 255 -22.88 58.76 35.98
C LYS A 255 -23.86 59.90 35.79
#